data_b8749a982bd6738439cf98221cdc9b90
#
_entry.id   b8749a982bd6738439cf98221cdc9b90
#
_cell.length_a   1.000
_cell.length_b   1.000
_cell.length_c   1.000
_cell.angle_alpha   90.00
_cell.angle_beta   90.00
_cell.angle_gamma   90.00
#
_symmetry.space_group_name_H-M   'P 1'
#
loop_
_entity.id
_entity.type
_entity.pdbx_description
1 polymer ?
#
loop_
_entity_poly.entity_id
_entity_poly.type
_entity_poly.pdbx_seq_one_letter_code
_entity_poly.pdbx_strand_id
1 'polypeptide(L)'
;IHFAWDLLTGSQSDGKYGLDGDRMWVTIWEKDDEAFDVLTKQVGMDPRHIVRLPREENFWDTGQPGPAGPCCEWHYDRGPAYGPEAVGGNVDPGGDRYLELWNLVFDQYMRGEGSGKDYPLLGELDQKAIDTGAGLERLAFVMQDKPNMYEIDEVYPVIAAAEEMSGKRYGLGAAGPETGAAYDDDVRLRVVADHVRSSLMLIGDGVRPGNDGRGYVLRRLIRRAVRSMRLLGVD
;
A
#
# COMPACT_ATOMS: atom_id res chain seq x y z
N ILE A 1 -0.42 18.05 -3.93
CA ILE A 1 1.03 17.74 -3.99
C ILE A 1 1.72 18.38 -2.79
N HIS A 2 1.71 19.70 -2.59
CA HIS A 2 2.39 20.40 -1.49
C HIS A 2 2.05 19.85 -0.10
N PHE A 3 0.77 19.63 0.20
CA PHE A 3 0.34 19.12 1.50
C PHE A 3 0.89 17.72 1.76
N ALA A 4 0.96 16.87 0.73
CA ALA A 4 1.54 15.53 0.87
C ALA A 4 3.04 15.61 1.15
N TRP A 5 3.79 16.39 0.37
CA TRP A 5 5.22 16.61 0.61
C TRP A 5 5.49 17.15 2.01
N ASP A 6 4.78 18.19 2.40
CA ASP A 6 4.95 18.83 3.70
C ASP A 6 4.61 17.87 4.87
N LEU A 7 3.55 17.07 4.74
CA LEU A 7 3.20 16.07 5.75
C LEU A 7 4.23 14.94 5.82
N LEU A 8 4.67 14.42 4.66
CA LEU A 8 5.63 13.32 4.62
C LEU A 8 7.01 13.70 5.12
N THR A 9 7.54 14.86 4.71
CA THR A 9 8.94 15.25 4.95
C THR A 9 9.15 16.30 6.03
N GLY A 10 8.09 17.01 6.43
CA GLY A 10 8.18 18.04 7.48
C GLY A 10 8.53 17.48 8.85
N SER A 11 8.95 18.35 9.76
CA SER A 11 9.45 17.95 11.08
C SER A 11 8.42 17.24 11.96
N GLN A 12 8.85 16.19 12.64
CA GLN A 12 8.04 15.51 13.65
C GLN A 12 7.64 16.43 14.81
N SER A 13 8.45 17.44 15.14
CA SER A 13 8.11 18.46 16.15
C SER A 13 6.86 19.26 15.77
N ASP A 14 6.56 19.35 14.48
CA ASP A 14 5.40 20.05 13.93
C ASP A 14 4.21 19.12 13.65
N GLY A 15 4.28 17.88 14.15
CA GLY A 15 3.25 16.86 13.97
C GLY A 15 3.26 16.21 12.59
N LYS A 16 4.38 16.27 11.86
CA LYS A 16 4.55 15.65 10.53
C LYS A 16 5.39 14.39 10.63
N TYR A 17 5.56 13.66 9.52
CA TYR A 17 6.17 12.32 9.57
C TYR A 17 7.71 12.32 9.60
N GLY A 18 8.36 13.37 9.11
CA GLY A 18 9.82 13.53 9.19
C GLY A 18 10.59 12.54 8.31
N LEU A 19 9.98 12.06 7.22
CA LEU A 19 10.67 11.17 6.29
C LEU A 19 11.76 11.95 5.53
N ASP A 20 12.84 11.27 5.19
CA ASP A 20 13.95 11.83 4.43
C ASP A 20 13.51 12.15 2.99
N GLY A 21 13.50 13.43 2.65
CA GLY A 21 13.09 13.92 1.33
C GLY A 21 13.99 13.44 0.19
N ASP A 22 15.28 13.16 0.45
CA ASP A 22 16.20 12.64 -0.56
C ASP A 22 15.91 11.17 -0.92
N ARG A 23 15.11 10.48 -0.11
CA ARG A 23 14.64 9.11 -0.35
C ARG A 23 13.23 9.06 -0.94
N MET A 24 12.58 10.20 -1.13
CA MET A 24 11.26 10.27 -1.76
C MET A 24 11.36 10.20 -3.27
N TRP A 25 10.52 9.36 -3.87
CA TRP A 25 10.33 9.22 -5.31
C TRP A 25 8.86 9.46 -5.64
N VAL A 26 8.58 9.92 -6.85
CA VAL A 26 7.22 10.17 -7.31
C VAL A 26 7.02 9.59 -8.69
N THR A 27 5.92 8.86 -8.88
CA THR A 27 5.45 8.49 -10.21
C THR A 27 4.29 9.38 -10.61
N ILE A 28 4.28 9.83 -11.88
CA ILE A 28 3.21 10.64 -12.46
C ILE A 28 2.84 10.11 -13.84
N TRP A 29 1.64 10.41 -14.29
CA TRP A 29 1.28 10.12 -15.67
C TRP A 29 2.20 10.86 -16.67
N GLU A 30 2.63 10.20 -17.74
CA GLU A 30 3.61 10.71 -18.70
C GLU A 30 3.24 12.07 -19.32
N LYS A 31 1.92 12.40 -19.40
CA LYS A 31 1.38 13.64 -19.95
C LYS A 31 0.99 14.67 -18.89
N ASP A 32 1.26 14.42 -17.62
CA ASP A 32 0.95 15.35 -16.56
C ASP A 32 2.12 16.33 -16.32
N ASP A 33 2.20 17.33 -17.19
CA ASP A 33 3.21 18.38 -17.10
C ASP A 33 2.93 19.33 -15.92
N GLU A 34 1.66 19.49 -15.52
CA GLU A 34 1.29 20.31 -14.38
C GLU A 34 1.84 19.72 -13.06
N ALA A 35 1.64 18.43 -12.83
CA ALA A 35 2.23 17.75 -11.66
C ALA A 35 3.75 17.83 -11.67
N PHE A 36 4.40 17.60 -12.83
CA PHE A 36 5.85 17.74 -12.95
C PHE A 36 6.36 19.15 -12.61
N ASP A 37 5.66 20.17 -13.09
CA ASP A 37 6.01 21.57 -12.81
C ASP A 37 5.82 21.92 -11.33
N VAL A 38 4.75 21.46 -10.70
CA VAL A 38 4.54 21.66 -9.27
C VAL A 38 5.64 20.98 -8.45
N LEU A 39 5.96 19.72 -8.76
CA LEU A 39 6.99 18.96 -8.06
C LEU A 39 8.38 19.63 -8.19
N THR A 40 8.76 20.03 -9.38
CA THR A 40 10.10 20.59 -9.64
C THR A 40 10.25 22.06 -9.25
N LYS A 41 9.25 22.91 -9.62
CA LYS A 41 9.38 24.36 -9.48
C LYS A 41 8.86 24.89 -8.14
N GLN A 42 7.92 24.20 -7.50
CA GLN A 42 7.29 24.67 -6.27
C GLN A 42 7.71 23.83 -5.06
N VAL A 43 7.75 22.51 -5.19
CA VAL A 43 8.25 21.61 -4.13
C VAL A 43 9.78 21.61 -4.09
N GLY A 44 10.44 21.76 -5.26
CA GLY A 44 11.90 21.73 -5.37
C GLY A 44 12.48 20.32 -5.42
N MET A 45 11.67 19.35 -5.78
CA MET A 45 12.08 17.94 -5.91
C MET A 45 13.07 17.76 -7.07
N ASP A 46 14.09 16.92 -6.87
CA ASP A 46 15.02 16.54 -7.95
C ASP A 46 14.25 15.86 -9.10
N PRO A 47 14.34 16.39 -10.33
CA PRO A 47 13.66 15.79 -11.48
C PRO A 47 14.00 14.30 -11.72
N ARG A 48 15.17 13.84 -11.26
CA ARG A 48 15.59 12.44 -11.35
C ARG A 48 14.76 11.50 -10.46
N HIS A 49 14.11 12.04 -9.44
CA HIS A 49 13.21 11.31 -8.55
C HIS A 49 11.75 11.31 -9.02
N ILE A 50 11.47 11.90 -10.20
CA ILE A 50 10.13 11.94 -10.79
C ILE A 50 10.10 11.03 -12.01
N VAL A 51 9.30 9.97 -11.92
CA VAL A 51 9.16 8.96 -12.98
C VAL A 51 7.86 9.16 -13.72
N ARG A 52 7.96 9.33 -15.04
CA ARG A 52 6.80 9.46 -15.92
C ARG A 52 6.39 8.08 -16.42
N LEU A 53 5.15 7.68 -16.15
CA LEU A 53 4.61 6.37 -16.48
C LEU A 53 3.41 6.47 -17.43
N PRO A 54 3.13 5.41 -18.19
CA PRO A 54 1.99 5.38 -19.10
C PRO A 54 0.66 5.37 -18.33
N ARG A 55 -0.43 5.50 -19.11
CA ARG A 55 -1.79 5.55 -18.57
C ARG A 55 -2.18 4.31 -17.76
N GLU A 56 -1.64 3.17 -18.13
CA GLU A 56 -1.89 1.89 -17.48
C GLU A 56 -1.47 1.91 -16.00
N GLU A 57 -0.44 2.68 -15.67
CA GLU A 57 0.16 2.76 -14.33
C GLU A 57 -0.36 3.97 -13.55
N ASN A 58 -0.23 5.19 -14.09
CA ASN A 58 -0.51 6.43 -13.37
C ASN A 58 -1.75 7.19 -13.86
N PHE A 59 -2.84 6.47 -14.14
CA PHE A 59 -4.12 7.08 -14.45
C PHE A 59 -5.25 6.25 -13.84
N TRP A 60 -5.93 6.82 -12.86
CA TRP A 60 -7.00 6.15 -12.13
C TRP A 60 -8.37 6.30 -12.81
N ASP A 61 -9.24 5.34 -12.61
CA ASP A 61 -10.64 5.34 -13.01
C ASP A 61 -11.48 4.36 -12.19
N THR A 62 -12.80 4.53 -12.23
CA THR A 62 -13.76 3.70 -11.48
C THR A 62 -13.99 2.31 -12.08
N GLY A 63 -13.36 1.95 -13.19
CA GLY A 63 -13.64 0.70 -13.92
C GLY A 63 -14.92 0.73 -14.76
N GLN A 64 -15.68 1.81 -14.72
CA GLN A 64 -16.94 2.07 -15.42
C GLN A 64 -17.01 3.56 -15.77
N PRO A 65 -17.98 4.02 -16.62
CA PRO A 65 -18.15 5.45 -16.90
C PRO A 65 -18.28 6.26 -15.61
N GLY A 66 -17.50 7.34 -15.51
CA GLY A 66 -17.42 8.15 -14.31
C GLY A 66 -16.13 8.98 -14.23
N PRO A 67 -15.81 9.54 -13.07
CA PRO A 67 -14.58 10.30 -12.85
C PRO A 67 -13.32 9.47 -13.13
N ALA A 68 -12.33 10.15 -13.69
CA ALA A 68 -11.02 9.57 -13.96
C ALA A 68 -9.96 10.68 -14.02
N GLY A 69 -8.70 10.34 -13.77
CA GLY A 69 -7.65 11.32 -13.88
C GLY A 69 -6.24 10.79 -13.58
N PRO A 70 -5.22 11.63 -13.81
CA PRO A 70 -3.85 11.25 -13.55
C PRO A 70 -3.60 11.03 -12.05
N CYS A 71 -2.63 10.16 -11.76
CA CYS A 71 -2.16 9.89 -10.42
C CYS A 71 -0.78 10.50 -10.17
N CYS A 72 -0.55 10.90 -8.93
CA CYS A 72 0.76 11.27 -8.40
C CYS A 72 1.01 10.38 -7.18
N GLU A 73 1.88 9.38 -7.33
CA GLU A 73 2.13 8.37 -6.30
C GLU A 73 3.47 8.63 -5.61
N TRP A 74 3.44 8.71 -4.29
CA TRP A 74 4.60 8.93 -3.44
C TRP A 74 5.19 7.61 -3.00
N HIS A 75 6.45 7.37 -3.36
CA HIS A 75 7.22 6.19 -3.01
C HIS A 75 8.40 6.56 -2.10
N TYR A 76 8.78 5.65 -1.21
CA TYR A 76 9.92 5.81 -0.33
C TYR A 76 10.98 4.76 -0.62
N ASP A 77 12.20 5.18 -0.92
CA ASP A 77 13.35 4.27 -1.09
C ASP A 77 13.79 3.75 0.28
N ARG A 78 13.50 2.50 0.57
CA ARG A 78 13.89 1.81 1.80
C ARG A 78 15.36 1.41 1.82
N GLY A 79 16.06 1.56 0.70
CA GLY A 79 17.48 1.28 0.58
C GLY A 79 17.83 -0.11 0.05
N PRO A 80 19.13 -0.37 -0.16
CA PRO A 80 19.61 -1.54 -0.89
C PRO A 80 19.35 -2.90 -0.20
N ALA A 81 19.04 -2.89 1.09
CA ALA A 81 18.64 -4.13 1.79
C ALA A 81 17.32 -4.72 1.29
N TYR A 82 16.50 -3.90 0.61
CA TYR A 82 15.16 -4.27 0.13
C TYR A 82 15.07 -4.48 -1.38
N GLY A 83 16.16 -4.36 -2.09
CA GLY A 83 16.20 -4.60 -3.53
C GLY A 83 17.27 -3.79 -4.26
N PRO A 84 17.47 -4.05 -5.55
CA PRO A 84 18.43 -3.31 -6.37
C PRO A 84 18.00 -1.85 -6.53
N GLU A 85 18.95 -1.00 -6.87
CA GLU A 85 18.65 0.37 -7.28
C GLU A 85 17.89 0.36 -8.61
N ALA A 86 16.76 1.07 -8.63
CA ALA A 86 15.90 1.17 -9.79
C ALA A 86 15.27 2.56 -9.83
N VAL A 87 14.75 2.95 -10.99
CA VAL A 87 14.13 4.26 -11.18
C VAL A 87 12.65 4.18 -10.78
N GLY A 88 12.33 4.65 -9.57
CA GLY A 88 10.96 4.74 -9.05
C GLY A 88 10.26 3.39 -8.88
N GLY A 89 9.09 3.39 -8.24
CA GLY A 89 8.40 2.21 -7.75
C GLY A 89 7.98 1.17 -8.78
N ASN A 90 7.84 1.51 -10.06
CA ASN A 90 7.40 0.57 -11.09
C ASN A 90 8.48 -0.38 -11.59
N VAL A 91 9.75 -0.13 -11.29
CA VAL A 91 10.88 -0.98 -11.70
C VAL A 91 11.32 -1.93 -10.60
N ASP A 92 10.66 -1.90 -9.47
CA ASP A 92 10.76 -2.87 -8.39
C ASP A 92 9.55 -3.82 -8.42
N PRO A 93 9.63 -4.99 -9.06
CA PRO A 93 8.49 -5.89 -9.20
C PRO A 93 7.93 -6.40 -7.87
N GLY A 94 8.74 -6.40 -6.81
CA GLY A 94 8.32 -6.77 -5.46
C GLY A 94 7.69 -5.63 -4.69
N GLY A 95 7.95 -4.37 -5.07
CA GLY A 95 7.53 -3.19 -4.33
C GLY A 95 8.20 -3.04 -2.96
N ASP A 96 9.28 -3.79 -2.69
CA ASP A 96 9.89 -3.85 -1.37
C ASP A 96 10.82 -2.67 -1.10
N ARG A 97 11.59 -2.23 -2.11
CA ARG A 97 12.53 -1.12 -1.96
C ARG A 97 11.85 0.23 -2.15
N TYR A 98 11.17 0.45 -3.26
CA TYR A 98 10.45 1.69 -3.57
C TYR A 98 8.99 1.53 -3.19
N LEU A 99 8.71 1.71 -1.91
CA LEU A 99 7.40 1.46 -1.34
C LEU A 99 6.45 2.62 -1.60
N GLU A 100 5.36 2.38 -2.30
CA GLU A 100 4.27 3.34 -2.42
C GLU A 100 3.63 3.58 -1.04
N LEU A 101 3.65 4.85 -0.61
CA LEU A 101 3.07 5.30 0.66
C LEU A 101 1.71 5.96 0.45
N TRP A 102 1.57 6.74 -0.62
CA TRP A 102 0.40 7.60 -0.83
C TRP A 102 0.14 7.84 -2.31
N ASN A 103 -1.10 7.72 -2.73
CA ASN A 103 -1.56 8.04 -4.07
C ASN A 103 -2.48 9.26 -4.04
N LEU A 104 -2.19 10.27 -4.86
CA LEU A 104 -3.03 11.43 -5.11
C LEU A 104 -3.67 11.26 -6.49
N VAL A 105 -4.99 11.11 -6.55
CA VAL A 105 -5.75 11.00 -7.79
C VAL A 105 -6.38 12.36 -8.10
N PHE A 106 -6.12 12.88 -9.29
CA PHE A 106 -6.67 14.15 -9.75
C PHE A 106 -7.84 13.88 -10.70
N ASP A 107 -9.05 13.73 -10.16
CA ASP A 107 -10.26 13.53 -10.95
C ASP A 107 -10.55 14.76 -11.80
N GLN A 108 -10.14 14.71 -13.06
CA GLN A 108 -10.22 15.84 -13.99
C GLN A 108 -11.10 15.54 -15.20
N TYR A 109 -11.31 14.26 -15.53
CA TYR A 109 -11.94 13.83 -16.76
C TYR A 109 -13.15 12.93 -16.51
N MET A 110 -14.09 12.95 -17.46
CA MET A 110 -15.16 11.97 -17.54
C MET A 110 -14.72 10.80 -18.40
N ARG A 111 -14.62 9.61 -17.83
CA ARG A 111 -14.42 8.35 -18.54
C ARG A 111 -15.69 7.89 -19.23
N GLY A 112 -15.59 7.51 -20.52
CA GLY A 112 -16.66 6.85 -21.25
C GLY A 112 -16.68 5.32 -21.07
N GLU A 113 -17.50 4.65 -21.88
CA GLU A 113 -17.58 3.20 -21.94
C GLU A 113 -16.28 2.60 -22.48
N GLY A 114 -15.90 1.41 -21.99
CA GLY A 114 -14.70 0.68 -22.40
C GLY A 114 -14.19 -0.26 -21.32
N SER A 115 -13.25 -1.11 -21.67
CA SER A 115 -12.64 -2.10 -20.76
C SER A 115 -11.18 -1.78 -20.47
N GLY A 116 -10.73 -2.09 -19.26
CA GLY A 116 -9.36 -1.78 -18.83
C GLY A 116 -9.06 -0.29 -18.95
N LYS A 117 -7.98 0.07 -19.63
CA LYS A 117 -7.62 1.46 -19.95
C LYS A 117 -8.01 1.87 -21.36
N ASP A 118 -8.64 1.01 -22.15
CA ASP A 118 -9.15 1.29 -23.49
C ASP A 118 -10.58 1.88 -23.41
N TYR A 119 -10.63 3.18 -23.14
CA TYR A 119 -11.85 3.97 -23.08
C TYR A 119 -11.59 5.43 -23.49
N PRO A 120 -12.59 6.13 -24.08
CA PRO A 120 -12.46 7.54 -24.39
C PRO A 120 -12.59 8.42 -23.15
N LEU A 121 -11.87 9.54 -23.14
CA LEU A 121 -12.14 10.65 -22.27
C LEU A 121 -13.17 11.57 -22.97
N LEU A 122 -14.35 11.72 -22.37
CA LEU A 122 -15.47 12.45 -22.95
C LEU A 122 -15.35 13.98 -22.78
N GLY A 123 -14.42 14.41 -21.93
CA GLY A 123 -14.17 15.82 -21.65
C GLY A 123 -13.69 16.00 -20.20
N GLU A 124 -13.40 17.24 -19.84
CA GLU A 124 -13.09 17.60 -18.47
C GLU A 124 -14.36 17.61 -17.61
N LEU A 125 -14.21 17.33 -16.32
CA LEU A 125 -15.29 17.50 -15.34
C LEU A 125 -15.54 18.98 -15.08
N ASP A 126 -16.80 19.35 -14.94
CA ASP A 126 -17.19 20.73 -14.57
C ASP A 126 -16.59 21.14 -13.22
N GLN A 127 -16.48 20.18 -12.30
CA GLN A 127 -15.82 20.34 -11.01
C GLN A 127 -14.75 19.29 -10.87
N LYS A 128 -13.49 19.72 -10.88
CA LYS A 128 -12.33 18.87 -10.60
C LYS A 128 -12.28 18.54 -9.12
N ALA A 129 -11.88 17.32 -8.79
CA ALA A 129 -11.74 16.83 -7.43
C ALA A 129 -10.38 16.14 -7.23
N ILE A 130 -10.02 15.97 -5.98
CA ILE A 130 -8.87 15.16 -5.58
C ILE A 130 -9.39 14.04 -4.70
N ASP A 131 -9.15 12.80 -5.11
CA ASP A 131 -9.30 11.62 -4.27
C ASP A 131 -7.90 11.13 -3.87
N THR A 132 -7.74 10.72 -2.61
CA THR A 132 -6.41 10.34 -2.15
C THR A 132 -6.47 9.19 -1.16
N GLY A 133 -5.48 8.29 -1.26
CA GLY A 133 -5.36 7.14 -0.38
C GLY A 133 -3.92 6.91 0.05
N ALA A 134 -3.70 6.83 1.37
CA ALA A 134 -2.42 6.50 1.96
C ALA A 134 -2.48 5.17 2.72
N GLY A 135 -1.45 4.34 2.60
CA GLY A 135 -1.34 3.10 3.34
C GLY A 135 -0.92 3.34 4.79
N LEU A 136 -1.87 3.30 5.74
CA LEU A 136 -1.57 3.52 7.16
C LEU A 136 -0.46 2.58 7.64
N GLU A 137 -0.56 1.29 7.37
CA GLU A 137 0.42 0.30 7.78
C GLU A 137 1.77 0.48 7.06
N ARG A 138 1.75 0.92 5.80
CA ARG A 138 2.98 1.24 5.04
C ARG A 138 3.73 2.41 5.68
N LEU A 139 3.04 3.49 5.98
CA LEU A 139 3.60 4.63 6.72
C LEU A 139 4.11 4.19 8.09
N ALA A 140 3.32 3.43 8.84
CA ALA A 140 3.67 3.00 10.18
C ALA A 140 4.96 2.16 10.22
N PHE A 141 5.12 1.16 9.34
CA PHE A 141 6.32 0.36 9.40
C PHE A 141 7.58 1.09 8.90
N VAL A 142 7.44 2.03 7.96
CA VAL A 142 8.56 2.89 7.57
C VAL A 142 8.97 3.81 8.73
N MET A 143 8.02 4.45 9.40
CA MET A 143 8.29 5.33 10.53
C MET A 143 8.84 4.59 11.77
N GLN A 144 8.44 3.34 11.96
CA GLN A 144 8.89 2.47 13.06
C GLN A 144 10.17 1.69 12.72
N ASP A 145 10.76 1.91 11.53
CA ASP A 145 11.93 1.17 11.02
C ASP A 145 11.74 -0.35 11.11
N LYS A 146 10.56 -0.83 10.66
CA LYS A 146 10.22 -2.25 10.63
C LYS A 146 10.39 -2.81 9.22
N PRO A 147 10.75 -4.09 9.08
CA PRO A 147 10.95 -4.70 7.77
C PRO A 147 9.64 -4.89 6.99
N ASN A 148 8.51 -4.98 7.69
CA ASN A 148 7.18 -5.18 7.09
C ASN A 148 6.05 -4.75 8.02
N MET A 149 4.83 -4.69 7.48
CA MET A 149 3.64 -4.26 8.20
C MET A 149 3.22 -5.19 9.35
N TYR A 150 3.68 -6.43 9.36
CA TYR A 150 3.31 -7.39 10.42
C TYR A 150 4.06 -7.15 11.73
N GLU A 151 5.13 -6.35 11.69
CA GLU A 151 5.97 -6.06 12.86
C GLU A 151 5.70 -4.68 13.49
N ILE A 152 4.69 -3.95 12.98
CA ILE A 152 4.26 -2.69 13.61
C ILE A 152 3.51 -2.96 14.92
N ASP A 153 3.51 -1.96 15.78
CA ASP A 153 2.90 -1.98 17.12
C ASP A 153 1.43 -2.43 17.13
N GLU A 154 0.65 -2.05 16.11
CA GLU A 154 -0.79 -2.39 16.01
C GLU A 154 -1.07 -3.79 15.41
N VAL A 155 -0.13 -4.43 14.74
CA VAL A 155 -0.33 -5.74 14.12
C VAL A 155 0.39 -6.86 14.87
N TYR A 156 1.61 -6.60 15.34
CA TYR A 156 2.43 -7.60 16.02
C TYR A 156 1.77 -8.25 17.26
N PRO A 157 0.93 -7.56 18.05
CA PRO A 157 0.22 -8.20 19.17
C PRO A 157 -0.62 -9.42 18.78
N VAL A 158 -1.17 -9.45 17.56
CA VAL A 158 -1.92 -10.61 17.05
C VAL A 158 -0.97 -11.78 16.74
N ILE A 159 0.20 -11.49 16.18
CA ILE A 159 1.26 -12.48 15.97
C ILE A 159 1.74 -13.01 17.32
N ALA A 160 2.02 -12.14 18.28
CA ALA A 160 2.48 -12.53 19.61
C ALA A 160 1.48 -13.47 20.32
N ALA A 161 0.19 -13.19 20.22
CA ALA A 161 -0.84 -14.08 20.75
C ALA A 161 -0.85 -15.45 20.02
N ALA A 162 -0.65 -15.46 18.70
CA ALA A 162 -0.57 -16.71 17.95
C ALA A 162 0.71 -17.49 18.25
N GLU A 163 1.83 -16.82 18.53
CA GLU A 163 3.07 -17.43 19.02
C GLU A 163 2.86 -18.11 20.37
N GLU A 164 2.21 -17.42 21.31
CA GLU A 164 1.90 -17.96 22.65
C GLU A 164 1.03 -19.21 22.55
N MET A 165 -0.02 -19.19 21.74
CA MET A 165 -0.93 -20.31 21.56
C MET A 165 -0.28 -21.52 20.88
N SER A 166 0.62 -21.29 19.91
CA SER A 166 1.20 -22.34 19.06
C SER A 166 2.57 -22.84 19.54
N GLY A 167 3.25 -22.09 20.41
CA GLY A 167 4.66 -22.32 20.74
C GLY A 167 5.65 -22.04 19.62
N LYS A 168 5.17 -21.49 18.48
CA LYS A 168 6.01 -21.11 17.33
C LYS A 168 6.56 -19.70 17.52
N ARG A 169 7.57 -19.34 16.72
CA ARG A 169 8.17 -18.01 16.71
C ARG A 169 8.17 -17.43 15.31
N TYR A 170 7.75 -16.19 15.20
CA TYR A 170 7.76 -15.40 13.97
C TYR A 170 9.17 -14.89 13.63
N GLY A 171 9.47 -14.77 12.36
CA GLY A 171 10.73 -14.19 11.85
C GLY A 171 11.86 -15.21 11.70
N LEU A 172 11.70 -16.46 12.11
CA LEU A 172 12.73 -17.48 11.96
C LEU A 172 12.94 -17.91 10.50
N GLY A 173 11.94 -17.69 9.63
CA GLY A 173 12.03 -17.93 8.19
C GLY A 173 12.68 -16.80 7.40
N ALA A 174 12.83 -15.62 7.98
CA ALA A 174 13.29 -14.42 7.28
C ALA A 174 14.75 -14.47 6.81
N ALA A 175 15.60 -15.23 7.50
CA ALA A 175 17.02 -15.37 7.18
C ALA A 175 17.36 -16.56 6.26
N GLY A 176 16.34 -17.32 5.83
CA GLY A 176 16.48 -18.54 5.05
C GLY A 176 15.83 -18.45 3.67
N PRO A 177 15.85 -19.54 2.90
CA PRO A 177 15.14 -19.62 1.64
C PRO A 177 13.62 -19.48 1.87
N GLU A 178 12.90 -18.93 0.90
CA GLU A 178 11.42 -18.80 0.93
C GLU A 178 10.69 -20.17 0.87
N THR A 179 11.27 -21.16 1.53
CA THR A 179 10.77 -22.54 1.61
C THR A 179 11.17 -23.16 2.95
N GLY A 180 10.41 -24.18 3.37
CA GLY A 180 10.70 -24.93 4.58
C GLY A 180 9.83 -24.55 5.77
N ALA A 181 9.93 -25.32 6.85
CA ALA A 181 9.00 -25.26 7.97
C ALA A 181 8.96 -23.88 8.67
N ALA A 182 10.12 -23.23 8.84
CA ALA A 182 10.19 -21.92 9.47
C ALA A 182 9.54 -20.84 8.61
N TYR A 183 9.81 -20.83 7.31
CA TYR A 183 9.15 -19.92 6.37
C TYR A 183 7.63 -20.14 6.32
N ASP A 184 7.21 -21.39 6.23
CA ASP A 184 5.80 -21.75 6.24
C ASP A 184 5.08 -21.30 7.53
N ASP A 185 5.76 -21.40 8.68
CA ASP A 185 5.21 -20.94 9.95
C ASP A 185 5.09 -19.41 9.98
N ASP A 186 6.06 -18.66 9.47
CA ASP A 186 5.97 -17.21 9.30
C ASP A 186 4.80 -16.80 8.39
N VAL A 187 4.63 -17.48 7.26
CA VAL A 187 3.47 -17.24 6.35
C VAL A 187 2.15 -17.50 7.07
N ARG A 188 2.05 -18.57 7.85
CA ARG A 188 0.83 -18.89 8.61
C ARG A 188 0.54 -17.84 9.68
N LEU A 189 1.54 -17.36 10.40
CA LEU A 189 1.41 -16.31 11.41
C LEU A 189 0.96 -14.99 10.78
N ARG A 190 1.51 -14.61 9.60
CA ARG A 190 1.04 -13.45 8.82
C ARG A 190 -0.43 -13.60 8.39
N VAL A 191 -0.81 -14.78 7.88
CA VAL A 191 -2.22 -15.05 7.52
C VAL A 191 -3.14 -14.91 8.73
N VAL A 192 -2.74 -15.37 9.90
CA VAL A 192 -3.52 -15.20 11.13
C VAL A 192 -3.68 -13.72 11.46
N ALA A 193 -2.59 -12.95 11.48
CA ALA A 193 -2.63 -11.53 11.81
C ALA A 193 -3.52 -10.73 10.85
N ASP A 194 -3.34 -10.91 9.54
CA ASP A 194 -4.12 -10.24 8.50
C ASP A 194 -5.61 -10.60 8.58
N HIS A 195 -5.92 -11.88 8.67
CA HIS A 195 -7.31 -12.35 8.61
C HIS A 195 -8.08 -12.10 9.90
N VAL A 196 -7.43 -12.18 11.07
CA VAL A 196 -8.08 -11.86 12.36
C VAL A 196 -8.40 -10.37 12.42
N ARG A 197 -7.45 -9.49 12.08
CA ARG A 197 -7.68 -8.04 12.05
C ARG A 197 -8.80 -7.67 11.07
N SER A 198 -8.73 -8.16 9.84
CA SER A 198 -9.76 -7.89 8.81
C SER A 198 -11.14 -8.43 9.23
N SER A 199 -11.18 -9.62 9.85
CA SER A 199 -12.43 -10.19 10.37
C SER A 199 -13.01 -9.36 11.51
N LEU A 200 -12.18 -8.87 12.42
CA LEU A 200 -12.60 -8.01 13.52
C LEU A 200 -13.27 -6.73 13.01
N MET A 201 -12.66 -6.06 12.02
CA MET A 201 -13.22 -4.85 11.42
C MET A 201 -14.55 -5.13 10.72
N LEU A 202 -14.61 -6.20 9.91
CA LEU A 202 -15.87 -6.60 9.26
C LEU A 202 -17.00 -6.90 10.25
N ILE A 203 -16.69 -7.57 11.36
CA ILE A 203 -17.67 -7.85 12.42
C ILE A 203 -18.09 -6.55 13.10
N GLY A 204 -17.15 -5.66 13.39
CA GLY A 204 -17.42 -4.33 13.94
C GLY A 204 -18.36 -3.50 13.07
N ASP A 205 -18.22 -3.60 11.75
CA ASP A 205 -19.11 -2.99 10.75
C ASP A 205 -20.46 -3.72 10.56
N GLY A 206 -20.74 -4.73 11.39
CA GLY A 206 -22.01 -5.46 11.39
C GLY A 206 -22.11 -6.62 10.40
N VAL A 207 -21.01 -7.00 9.72
CA VAL A 207 -21.01 -8.17 8.83
C VAL A 207 -21.03 -9.45 9.66
N ARG A 208 -21.89 -10.40 9.28
CA ARG A 208 -21.93 -11.73 9.90
C ARG A 208 -21.47 -12.80 8.89
N PRO A 209 -20.78 -13.87 9.36
CA PRO A 209 -20.40 -14.98 8.49
C PRO A 209 -21.62 -15.59 7.81
N GLY A 210 -21.53 -15.79 6.50
CA GLY A 210 -22.62 -16.31 5.67
C GLY A 210 -22.12 -17.16 4.50
N ASN A 211 -23.03 -17.49 3.59
CA ASN A 211 -22.76 -18.33 2.42
C ASN A 211 -22.59 -17.52 1.12
N ASP A 212 -22.92 -16.22 1.15
CA ASP A 212 -22.92 -15.33 0.00
C ASP A 212 -22.39 -13.93 0.37
N GLY A 213 -22.11 -13.12 -0.64
CA GLY A 213 -21.70 -11.73 -0.51
C GLY A 213 -20.57 -11.48 0.51
N ARG A 214 -20.68 -10.40 1.27
CA ARG A 214 -19.70 -10.00 2.28
C ARG A 214 -19.56 -11.02 3.41
N GLY A 215 -20.67 -11.68 3.79
CA GLY A 215 -20.68 -12.72 4.81
C GLY A 215 -19.86 -13.96 4.41
N TYR A 216 -19.86 -14.31 3.14
CA TYR A 216 -19.02 -15.39 2.61
C TYR A 216 -17.52 -15.04 2.70
N VAL A 217 -17.16 -13.80 2.38
CA VAL A 217 -15.77 -13.34 2.49
C VAL A 217 -15.30 -13.44 3.95
N LEU A 218 -16.05 -12.88 4.89
CA LEU A 218 -15.76 -12.97 6.31
C LEU A 218 -15.61 -14.43 6.80
N ARG A 219 -16.56 -15.28 6.45
CA ARG A 219 -16.51 -16.73 6.79
C ARG A 219 -15.22 -17.36 6.26
N ARG A 220 -14.82 -17.02 5.05
CA ARG A 220 -13.61 -17.55 4.41
C ARG A 220 -12.33 -17.07 5.12
N LEU A 221 -12.25 -15.79 5.52
CA LEU A 221 -11.13 -15.25 6.31
C LEU A 221 -10.99 -15.99 7.65
N ILE A 222 -12.08 -16.12 8.41
CA ILE A 222 -12.08 -16.81 9.70
C ILE A 222 -11.61 -18.27 9.53
N ARG A 223 -12.15 -18.99 8.54
CA ARG A 223 -11.74 -20.39 8.29
C ARG A 223 -10.28 -20.52 7.92
N ARG A 224 -9.73 -19.56 7.19
CA ARG A 224 -8.30 -19.57 6.83
C ARG A 224 -7.42 -19.29 8.05
N ALA A 225 -7.80 -18.34 8.90
CA ALA A 225 -7.09 -18.08 10.16
C ALA A 225 -7.09 -19.32 11.07
N VAL A 226 -8.26 -19.95 11.29
CA VAL A 226 -8.38 -21.19 12.06
C VAL A 226 -7.55 -22.33 11.46
N ARG A 227 -7.57 -22.51 10.14
CA ARG A 227 -6.73 -23.51 9.47
C ARG A 227 -5.24 -23.23 9.69
N SER A 228 -4.81 -21.97 9.61
CA SER A 228 -3.41 -21.60 9.83
C SER A 228 -2.97 -21.89 11.26
N MET A 229 -3.81 -21.58 12.27
CA MET A 229 -3.54 -21.92 13.66
C MET A 229 -3.41 -23.45 13.87
N ARG A 230 -4.29 -24.25 13.27
CA ARG A 230 -4.17 -25.71 13.33
C ARG A 230 -2.89 -26.23 12.69
N LEU A 231 -2.45 -25.65 11.57
CA LEU A 231 -1.20 -26.02 10.92
C LEU A 231 0.04 -25.57 11.74
N LEU A 232 -0.11 -24.59 12.62
CA LEU A 232 0.90 -24.19 13.61
C LEU A 232 0.91 -25.12 14.85
N GLY A 233 -0.04 -26.05 14.95
CA GLY A 233 -0.12 -27.04 16.05
C GLY A 233 -1.10 -26.69 17.16
N VAL A 234 -2.01 -25.74 16.91
CA VAL A 234 -3.09 -25.41 17.87
C VAL A 234 -4.35 -26.22 17.51
N ASP A 235 -4.92 -26.94 18.45
CA ASP A 235 -6.13 -27.75 18.33
C ASP A 235 -7.43 -26.92 18.38
#